data_682a65e3cf4bd0d2cf6a790fa0e6d344
#
_entry.id   682a65e3cf4bd0d2cf6a790fa0e6d344
#
_cell.length_a   1.000
_cell.length_b   1.000
_cell.length_c   1.000
_cell.angle_alpha   90.00
_cell.angle_beta   90.00
_cell.angle_gamma   90.00
#
_symmetry.space_group_name_H-M   'P 1'
#
loop_
_entity.id
_entity.type
_entity.pdbx_description
1 polymer ?
#
loop_
_entity_poly.entity_id
_entity_poly.type
_entity_poly.pdbx_seq_one_letter_code
_entity_poly.pdbx_strand_id
1 'polypeptide(L)'
;PRAERVGLVAGMLPTLLTPVKHLVADEGRTVKSVWRLHDGALVESVLMRYPDRVTMCISSQAGCGMNCPFCATGQGGLTRNLSTAEIVEQVVAGARMLRRGEVPGGDPEVERDRPLRVSNVVFMGMGEALANYARAIGAIRRLTDPTPDGLGMSARGLTMSTVGLVPGMDRLASEGIPVTLALSLHAPDDELRDELVPINTRWRVDEALDAAYRYYTATGRRVSIEYALIRDVNDQSWRADLLGEKLAARGRGWVHVNPIPLNPTPGSKWTASRAGVQQQFVERLRVHGIPTTVRDTRGRDI
;
A
#
# COMPACT_ATOMS: atom_id res chain seq x y z
N PRO A 1 -36.13 16.83 14.60
CA PRO A 1 -35.32 17.63 13.70
C PRO A 1 -34.08 16.87 13.26
N ARG A 2 -33.47 17.23 12.13
CA ARG A 2 -32.30 16.55 11.58
C ARG A 2 -31.10 16.60 12.55
N ALA A 3 -30.90 17.70 13.23
CA ALA A 3 -29.83 17.89 14.21
C ALA A 3 -29.92 16.93 15.41
N GLU A 4 -31.13 16.70 15.94
CA GLU A 4 -31.38 15.78 17.05
C GLU A 4 -31.07 14.33 16.63
N ARG A 5 -31.47 13.92 15.42
CA ARG A 5 -31.15 12.58 14.90
C ARG A 5 -29.65 12.40 14.71
N VAL A 6 -28.95 13.41 14.22
CA VAL A 6 -27.48 13.37 14.07
C VAL A 6 -26.81 13.23 15.44
N GLY A 7 -27.29 13.97 16.46
CA GLY A 7 -26.77 13.86 17.83
C GLY A 7 -27.01 12.48 18.44
N LEU A 8 -28.22 11.92 18.27
CA LEU A 8 -28.57 10.58 18.76
C LEU A 8 -27.72 9.49 18.09
N VAL A 9 -27.58 9.55 16.76
CA VAL A 9 -26.77 8.58 16.00
C VAL A 9 -25.29 8.68 16.40
N ALA A 10 -24.76 9.91 16.53
CA ALA A 10 -23.38 10.11 16.97
C ALA A 10 -23.12 9.58 18.39
N GLY A 11 -24.09 9.68 19.30
CA GLY A 11 -24.00 9.13 20.65
C GLY A 11 -24.15 7.59 20.72
N MET A 12 -24.79 6.97 19.74
CA MET A 12 -25.02 5.53 19.68
C MET A 12 -23.91 4.76 18.94
N LEU A 13 -23.16 5.42 18.07
CA LEU A 13 -22.10 4.79 17.30
C LEU A 13 -20.77 4.93 18.03
N PRO A 14 -20.00 3.83 18.22
CA PRO A 14 -18.68 3.92 18.80
C PRO A 14 -17.75 4.73 17.89
N THR A 15 -16.86 5.51 18.49
CA THR A 15 -15.77 6.14 17.75
C THR A 15 -14.82 5.06 17.28
N LEU A 16 -14.72 4.86 15.96
CA LEU A 16 -13.88 3.80 15.38
C LEU A 16 -12.39 4.14 15.47
N LEU A 17 -12.06 5.41 15.21
CA LEU A 17 -10.68 5.91 15.20
C LEU A 17 -10.57 7.14 16.09
N THR A 18 -9.82 7.07 17.17
CA THR A 18 -9.47 8.20 18.02
C THR A 18 -8.07 8.67 17.65
N PRO A 19 -7.84 9.95 17.26
CA PRO A 19 -6.52 10.44 16.93
C PRO A 19 -5.63 10.45 18.18
N VAL A 20 -4.42 9.88 18.06
CA VAL A 20 -3.40 9.90 19.11
C VAL A 20 -2.33 10.93 18.76
N LYS A 21 -1.89 10.93 17.50
CA LYS A 21 -0.84 11.83 17.03
C LYS A 21 -0.95 12.02 15.52
N HIS A 22 -0.64 13.24 15.09
CA HIS A 22 -0.38 13.56 13.69
C HIS A 22 1.08 14.00 13.55
N LEU A 23 1.80 13.37 12.63
CA LEU A 23 3.16 13.72 12.24
C LEU A 23 3.09 14.32 10.84
N VAL A 24 3.74 15.45 10.65
CA VAL A 24 3.63 16.25 9.43
C VAL A 24 5.01 16.38 8.79
N ALA A 25 5.08 16.10 7.50
CA ALA A 25 6.30 16.22 6.69
C ALA A 25 5.99 16.87 5.33
N ASP A 26 7.03 17.04 4.52
CA ASP A 26 6.92 17.58 3.16
C ASP A 26 6.13 18.91 3.11
N GLU A 27 6.45 19.83 4.02
CA GLU A 27 5.78 21.14 4.12
C GLU A 27 4.26 21.04 4.36
N GLY A 28 3.83 20.05 5.11
CA GLY A 28 2.42 19.81 5.43
C GLY A 28 1.69 18.92 4.42
N ARG A 29 2.30 18.57 3.29
CA ARG A 29 1.67 17.76 2.24
C ARG A 29 1.57 16.27 2.57
N THR A 30 2.31 15.81 3.57
CA THR A 30 2.26 14.43 4.07
C THR A 30 1.91 14.44 5.54
N VAL A 31 0.81 13.77 5.91
CA VAL A 31 0.36 13.65 7.29
C VAL A 31 0.21 12.18 7.65
N LYS A 32 1.08 11.70 8.54
CA LYS A 32 0.97 10.38 9.15
C LYS A 32 0.17 10.49 10.43
N SER A 33 -0.92 9.76 10.52
CA SER A 33 -1.83 9.74 11.66
C SER A 33 -1.72 8.41 12.39
N VAL A 34 -1.55 8.47 13.71
CA VAL A 34 -1.67 7.33 14.62
C VAL A 34 -3.05 7.37 15.24
N TRP A 35 -3.78 6.28 15.11
CA TRP A 35 -5.14 6.12 15.59
C TRP A 35 -5.21 5.06 16.67
N ARG A 36 -6.02 5.33 17.70
CA ARG A 36 -6.41 4.33 18.68
C ARG A 36 -7.78 3.78 18.32
N LEU A 37 -7.87 2.47 18.26
CA LEU A 37 -9.12 1.73 18.07
C LEU A 37 -9.88 1.57 19.40
N HIS A 38 -11.14 1.10 19.34
CA HIS A 38 -11.99 0.95 20.50
C HIS A 38 -11.44 0.02 21.59
N ASP A 39 -10.60 -0.93 21.22
CA ASP A 39 -9.95 -1.90 22.11
C ASP A 39 -8.53 -1.49 22.55
N GLY A 40 -8.11 -0.26 22.21
CA GLY A 40 -6.81 0.28 22.56
C GLY A 40 -5.69 -0.04 21.56
N ALA A 41 -5.91 -0.91 20.57
CA ALA A 41 -4.94 -1.19 19.53
C ALA A 41 -4.63 0.07 18.71
N LEU A 42 -3.38 0.20 18.23
CA LEU A 42 -2.93 1.34 17.45
C LEU A 42 -2.76 0.94 15.99
N VAL A 43 -3.17 1.84 15.09
CA VAL A 43 -2.93 1.72 13.65
C VAL A 43 -2.48 3.05 13.07
N GLU A 44 -1.81 2.98 11.93
CA GLU A 44 -1.32 4.16 11.21
C GLU A 44 -2.00 4.30 9.85
N SER A 45 -2.18 5.54 9.43
CA SER A 45 -2.52 5.88 8.06
C SER A 45 -1.74 7.11 7.60
N VAL A 46 -1.51 7.24 6.29
CA VAL A 46 -0.76 8.37 5.74
C VAL A 46 -1.56 9.03 4.63
N LEU A 47 -1.83 10.32 4.80
CA LEU A 47 -2.42 11.16 3.77
C LEU A 47 -1.33 11.92 3.05
N MET A 48 -1.27 11.78 1.73
CA MET A 48 -0.25 12.41 0.88
C MET A 48 -0.93 13.24 -0.21
N ARG A 49 -0.63 14.53 -0.25
CA ARG A 49 -1.11 15.44 -1.28
C ARG A 49 -0.04 15.69 -2.33
N TYR A 50 -0.34 15.34 -3.56
CA TYR A 50 0.47 15.62 -4.75
C TYR A 50 -0.18 16.75 -5.55
N PRO A 51 0.52 17.33 -6.53
CA PRO A 51 -0.07 18.38 -7.37
C PRO A 51 -1.37 17.97 -8.08
N ASP A 52 -1.46 16.72 -8.52
CA ASP A 52 -2.52 16.18 -9.37
C ASP A 52 -3.45 15.17 -8.68
N ARG A 53 -3.13 14.74 -7.46
CA ARG A 53 -3.87 13.69 -6.75
C ARG A 53 -3.68 13.75 -5.24
N VAL A 54 -4.58 13.09 -4.54
CA VAL A 54 -4.46 12.83 -3.10
C VAL A 54 -4.52 11.33 -2.86
N THR A 55 -3.50 10.81 -2.20
CA THR A 55 -3.37 9.38 -1.90
C THR A 55 -3.50 9.13 -0.41
N MET A 56 -4.32 8.15 -0.03
CA MET A 56 -4.42 7.67 1.34
C MET A 56 -3.79 6.28 1.44
N CYS A 57 -2.73 6.15 2.23
CA CYS A 57 -2.17 4.86 2.63
C CYS A 57 -2.87 4.39 3.90
N ILE A 58 -3.47 3.21 3.86
CA ILE A 58 -4.31 2.69 4.96
C ILE A 58 -3.84 1.33 5.46
N SER A 59 -4.14 1.07 6.72
CA SER A 59 -3.89 -0.19 7.41
C SER A 59 -5.08 -1.14 7.27
N SER A 60 -4.78 -2.44 7.17
CA SER A 60 -5.77 -3.52 7.14
C SER A 60 -5.79 -4.39 8.40
N GLN A 61 -4.74 -4.29 9.21
CA GLN A 61 -4.57 -5.00 10.47
C GLN A 61 -3.93 -4.07 11.51
N ALA A 62 -4.14 -4.34 12.78
CA ALA A 62 -3.32 -3.83 13.87
C ALA A 62 -2.14 -4.79 14.04
N GLY A 63 -0.93 -4.33 13.69
CA GLY A 63 0.23 -5.21 13.51
C GLY A 63 0.22 -5.97 12.18
N CYS A 64 1.12 -6.96 12.03
CA CYS A 64 1.21 -7.80 10.83
C CYS A 64 1.78 -9.17 11.17
N GLY A 65 1.12 -10.23 10.72
CA GLY A 65 1.56 -11.61 10.94
C GLY A 65 2.58 -12.14 9.92
N MET A 66 3.01 -11.33 8.96
CA MET A 66 3.95 -11.78 7.92
C MET A 66 5.41 -11.84 8.40
N ASN A 67 5.71 -11.17 9.50
CA ASN A 67 7.00 -11.23 10.20
C ASN A 67 8.23 -10.87 9.35
N CYS A 68 8.06 -9.96 8.39
CA CYS A 68 9.16 -9.45 7.57
C CYS A 68 10.14 -8.66 8.46
N PRO A 69 11.41 -9.07 8.59
CA PRO A 69 12.30 -8.51 9.61
C PRO A 69 12.76 -7.07 9.33
N PHE A 70 12.68 -6.60 8.07
CA PHE A 70 12.98 -5.21 7.71
C PHE A 70 11.79 -4.26 7.90
N CYS A 71 10.60 -4.78 8.20
CA CYS A 71 9.37 -4.01 8.35
C CYS A 71 9.07 -3.76 9.82
N ALA A 72 8.95 -2.50 10.24
CA ALA A 72 8.63 -2.12 11.63
C ALA A 72 7.33 -2.78 12.11
N THR A 73 6.29 -2.80 11.28
CA THR A 73 5.01 -3.45 11.61
C THR A 73 5.14 -4.97 11.77
N GLY A 74 5.97 -5.61 10.92
CA GLY A 74 6.18 -7.05 10.97
C GLY A 74 6.87 -7.52 12.24
N GLN A 75 7.76 -6.70 12.80
CA GLN A 75 8.48 -7.00 14.04
C GLN A 75 7.55 -7.04 15.27
N GLY A 76 6.46 -6.27 15.24
CA GLY A 76 5.48 -6.20 16.34
C GLY A 76 4.47 -7.35 16.38
N GLY A 77 4.46 -8.23 15.38
CA GLY A 77 3.46 -9.28 15.24
C GLY A 77 2.05 -8.77 14.94
N LEU A 78 1.09 -9.67 14.91
CA LEU A 78 -0.33 -9.39 14.65
C LEU A 78 -1.12 -9.29 15.94
N THR A 79 -1.75 -8.16 16.17
CA THR A 79 -2.74 -8.00 17.25
C THR A 79 -4.11 -8.51 16.80
N ARG A 80 -4.66 -7.95 15.71
CA ARG A 80 -5.93 -8.38 15.10
C ARG A 80 -6.17 -7.84 13.70
N ASN A 81 -7.11 -8.41 13.02
CA ASN A 81 -7.69 -7.87 11.79
C ASN A 81 -8.54 -6.64 12.08
N LEU A 82 -8.49 -5.65 11.19
CA LEU A 82 -9.43 -4.52 11.21
C LEU A 82 -10.77 -4.94 10.61
N SER A 83 -11.84 -4.36 11.11
CA SER A 83 -13.17 -4.44 10.49
C SER A 83 -13.21 -3.62 9.20
N THR A 84 -14.18 -3.91 8.33
CA THR A 84 -14.45 -3.11 7.14
C THR A 84 -14.66 -1.63 7.48
N ALA A 85 -15.38 -1.34 8.57
CA ALA A 85 -15.65 0.03 9.00
C ALA A 85 -14.38 0.75 9.44
N GLU A 86 -13.49 0.11 10.21
CA GLU A 86 -12.22 0.69 10.64
C GLU A 86 -11.27 0.96 9.46
N ILE A 87 -11.31 0.11 8.42
CA ILE A 87 -10.53 0.33 7.19
C ILE A 87 -11.06 1.53 6.43
N VAL A 88 -12.38 1.64 6.21
CA VAL A 88 -13.03 2.74 5.49
C VAL A 88 -12.90 4.06 6.25
N GLU A 89 -13.02 4.05 7.58
CA GLU A 89 -12.95 5.27 8.40
C GLU A 89 -11.60 5.98 8.29
N GLN A 90 -10.51 5.27 8.02
CA GLN A 90 -9.21 5.91 7.74
C GLN A 90 -9.30 6.83 6.50
N VAL A 91 -9.98 6.39 5.45
CA VAL A 91 -10.19 7.19 4.23
C VAL A 91 -11.11 8.38 4.49
N VAL A 92 -12.18 8.15 5.26
CA VAL A 92 -13.12 9.21 5.65
C VAL A 92 -12.44 10.27 6.54
N ALA A 93 -11.59 9.84 7.47
CA ALA A 93 -10.79 10.74 8.31
C ALA A 93 -9.86 11.61 7.45
N GLY A 94 -9.13 11.01 6.50
CA GLY A 94 -8.30 11.75 5.56
C GLY A 94 -9.09 12.73 4.70
N ALA A 95 -10.27 12.34 4.20
CA ALA A 95 -11.14 13.22 3.44
C ALA A 95 -11.67 14.40 4.28
N ARG A 96 -11.93 14.19 5.59
CA ARG A 96 -12.29 15.27 6.52
C ARG A 96 -11.14 16.26 6.74
N MET A 97 -9.89 15.76 6.90
CA MET A 97 -8.70 16.60 7.03
C MET A 97 -8.51 17.49 5.80
N LEU A 98 -8.63 16.94 4.59
CA LEU A 98 -8.59 17.73 3.35
C LEU A 98 -9.66 18.83 3.32
N ARG A 99 -10.89 18.51 3.65
CA ARG A 99 -12.01 19.47 3.62
C ARG A 99 -11.88 20.59 4.65
N ARG A 100 -11.11 20.35 5.73
CA ARG A 100 -10.79 21.37 6.74
C ARG A 100 -9.58 22.21 6.38
N GLY A 101 -8.91 21.92 5.25
CA GLY A 101 -7.67 22.60 4.84
C GLY A 101 -6.45 22.27 5.69
N GLU A 102 -6.47 21.15 6.41
CA GLU A 102 -5.38 20.72 7.30
C GLU A 102 -4.16 20.16 6.52
N VAL A 103 -4.30 19.95 5.21
CA VAL A 103 -3.24 19.42 4.35
C VAL A 103 -3.02 20.36 3.17
N PRO A 104 -2.03 21.25 3.23
CA PRO A 104 -1.73 22.22 2.17
C PRO A 104 -1.16 21.55 0.92
N GLY A 105 -1.02 22.32 -0.15
CA GLY A 105 -0.44 21.89 -1.42
C GLY A 105 -1.51 21.60 -2.46
N GLY A 106 -1.10 20.98 -3.55
CA GLY A 106 -1.91 20.82 -4.76
C GLY A 106 -1.59 21.90 -5.78
N ASP A 107 -2.05 21.70 -7.00
CA ASP A 107 -1.97 22.67 -8.07
C ASP A 107 -3.32 23.39 -8.20
N PRO A 108 -3.39 24.73 -7.96
CA PRO A 108 -4.64 25.48 -8.07
C PRO A 108 -5.28 25.42 -9.45
N GLU A 109 -4.51 25.22 -10.53
CA GLU A 109 -5.04 25.09 -11.88
C GLU A 109 -5.72 23.74 -12.07
N VAL A 110 -5.11 22.67 -11.54
CA VAL A 110 -5.69 21.32 -11.58
C VAL A 110 -6.93 21.23 -10.68
N GLU A 111 -6.90 21.87 -9.51
CA GLU A 111 -7.98 21.81 -8.52
C GLU A 111 -9.17 22.69 -8.89
N ARG A 112 -9.01 23.69 -9.77
CA ARG A 112 -10.10 24.54 -10.25
C ARG A 112 -11.23 23.75 -10.90
N ASP A 113 -10.85 22.70 -11.66
CA ASP A 113 -11.79 21.88 -12.42
C ASP A 113 -12.10 20.53 -11.74
N ARG A 114 -11.45 20.23 -10.63
CA ARG A 114 -11.63 18.97 -9.92
C ARG A 114 -11.80 19.21 -8.42
N PRO A 115 -12.90 18.74 -7.82
CA PRO A 115 -13.09 18.90 -6.38
C PRO A 115 -11.99 18.16 -5.62
N LEU A 116 -11.42 18.82 -4.61
CA LEU A 116 -10.40 18.25 -3.73
C LEU A 116 -10.98 17.04 -2.99
N ARG A 117 -10.46 15.86 -3.29
CA ARG A 117 -10.88 14.59 -2.69
C ARG A 117 -9.74 13.59 -2.63
N VAL A 118 -9.84 12.63 -1.75
CA VAL A 118 -9.00 11.44 -1.82
C VAL A 118 -9.29 10.72 -3.13
N SER A 119 -8.33 10.69 -4.03
CA SER A 119 -8.46 10.08 -5.37
C SER A 119 -7.88 8.68 -5.44
N ASN A 120 -6.91 8.37 -4.59
CA ASN A 120 -6.21 7.11 -4.55
C ASN A 120 -6.15 6.55 -3.13
N VAL A 121 -6.32 5.24 -3.01
CA VAL A 121 -6.15 4.51 -1.74
C VAL A 121 -5.21 3.33 -1.97
N VAL A 122 -4.20 3.19 -1.11
CA VAL A 122 -3.26 2.08 -1.18
C VAL A 122 -3.26 1.31 0.15
N PHE A 123 -3.46 0.01 0.09
CA PHE A 123 -3.38 -0.90 1.24
C PHE A 123 -1.91 -1.25 1.50
N MET A 124 -1.12 -0.24 1.88
CA MET A 124 0.32 -0.34 2.11
C MET A 124 0.72 0.16 3.51
N GLY A 125 -0.25 0.31 4.40
CA GLY A 125 -0.04 0.58 5.82
C GLY A 125 0.25 -0.70 6.60
N MET A 126 -0.26 -0.78 7.82
CA MET A 126 -0.05 -1.95 8.68
C MET A 126 -0.91 -3.14 8.22
N GLY A 127 -0.28 -4.32 8.16
CA GLY A 127 -0.95 -5.59 7.90
C GLY A 127 -0.86 -6.10 6.46
N GLU A 128 -1.16 -7.38 6.30
CA GLU A 128 -1.34 -8.05 5.01
C GLU A 128 -2.83 -8.09 4.67
N ALA A 129 -3.22 -7.30 3.67
CA ALA A 129 -4.64 -7.13 3.34
C ALA A 129 -5.32 -8.43 2.85
N LEU A 130 -4.57 -9.30 2.14
CA LEU A 130 -5.11 -10.58 1.70
C LEU A 130 -5.25 -11.61 2.84
N ALA A 131 -4.59 -11.40 3.98
CA ALA A 131 -4.84 -12.18 5.19
C ALA A 131 -6.13 -11.73 5.92
N ASN A 132 -6.56 -10.49 5.69
CA ASN A 132 -7.86 -9.96 6.15
C ASN A 132 -8.87 -9.84 5.00
N TYR A 133 -8.90 -10.80 4.11
CA TYR A 133 -9.51 -10.76 2.79
C TYR A 133 -10.94 -10.22 2.79
N ALA A 134 -11.85 -10.86 3.53
CA ALA A 134 -13.28 -10.50 3.51
C ALA A 134 -13.54 -9.04 3.92
N ARG A 135 -12.76 -8.55 4.90
CA ARG A 135 -12.89 -7.18 5.40
C ARG A 135 -12.26 -6.17 4.44
N ALA A 136 -11.12 -6.51 3.83
CA ALA A 136 -10.46 -5.67 2.84
C ALA A 136 -11.31 -5.53 1.57
N ILE A 137 -11.89 -6.62 1.05
CA ILE A 137 -12.82 -6.57 -0.09
C ILE A 137 -14.10 -5.81 0.26
N GLY A 138 -14.64 -6.03 1.46
CA GLY A 138 -15.78 -5.23 1.95
C GLY A 138 -15.46 -3.74 1.98
N ALA A 139 -14.25 -3.35 2.38
CA ALA A 139 -13.82 -1.96 2.36
C ALA A 139 -13.69 -1.42 0.92
N ILE A 140 -13.07 -2.19 0.01
CA ILE A 140 -12.99 -1.80 -1.42
C ILE A 140 -14.38 -1.53 -1.98
N ARG A 141 -15.35 -2.42 -1.75
CA ARG A 141 -16.72 -2.24 -2.22
C ARG A 141 -17.33 -0.97 -1.65
N ARG A 142 -17.22 -0.72 -0.34
CA ARG A 142 -17.70 0.54 0.28
C ARG A 142 -17.03 1.78 -0.26
N LEU A 143 -15.75 1.71 -0.61
CA LEU A 143 -15.05 2.84 -1.23
C LEU A 143 -15.51 3.06 -2.68
N THR A 144 -15.88 2.01 -3.40
CA THR A 144 -16.22 2.08 -4.84
C THR A 144 -17.71 2.13 -5.14
N ASP A 145 -18.57 1.64 -4.23
CA ASP A 145 -20.02 1.71 -4.40
C ASP A 145 -20.46 3.17 -4.65
N PRO A 146 -21.47 3.38 -5.51
CA PRO A 146 -22.02 4.70 -5.74
C PRO A 146 -22.56 5.34 -4.45
N THR A 147 -22.60 6.66 -4.40
CA THR A 147 -23.29 7.40 -3.34
C THR A 147 -24.82 7.18 -3.46
N PRO A 148 -25.57 7.02 -2.35
CA PRO A 148 -25.15 7.23 -0.95
C PRO A 148 -24.56 5.98 -0.26
N ASP A 149 -24.51 4.83 -0.91
CA ASP A 149 -24.11 3.55 -0.29
C ASP A 149 -22.60 3.43 -0.09
N GLY A 150 -21.81 4.16 -0.88
CA GLY A 150 -20.36 4.21 -0.82
C GLY A 150 -19.78 5.59 -1.11
N LEU A 151 -18.46 5.65 -1.33
CA LEU A 151 -17.75 6.89 -1.59
C LEU A 151 -17.61 7.23 -3.09
N GLY A 152 -18.09 6.36 -3.99
CA GLY A 152 -18.06 6.55 -5.43
C GLY A 152 -16.64 6.65 -6.02
N MET A 153 -15.66 6.02 -5.38
CA MET A 153 -14.28 6.04 -5.86
C MET A 153 -14.11 5.11 -7.05
N SER A 154 -13.23 5.48 -7.98
CA SER A 154 -12.86 4.54 -9.05
C SER A 154 -12.00 3.40 -8.47
N ALA A 155 -12.36 2.15 -8.74
CA ALA A 155 -11.56 0.99 -8.36
C ALA A 155 -10.14 1.04 -8.95
N ARG A 156 -9.94 1.75 -10.07
CA ARG A 156 -8.61 1.98 -10.67
C ARG A 156 -7.71 2.86 -9.82
N GLY A 157 -8.27 3.65 -8.91
CA GLY A 157 -7.54 4.45 -7.92
C GLY A 157 -7.16 3.66 -6.66
N LEU A 158 -7.59 2.40 -6.55
CA LEU A 158 -7.29 1.55 -5.39
C LEU A 158 -6.17 0.57 -5.72
N THR A 159 -5.22 0.41 -4.78
CA THR A 159 -4.12 -0.56 -4.90
C THR A 159 -4.16 -1.52 -3.72
N MET A 160 -4.27 -2.80 -4.03
CA MET A 160 -4.15 -3.90 -3.07
C MET A 160 -2.71 -4.40 -3.06
N SER A 161 -2.01 -4.23 -1.94
CA SER A 161 -0.66 -4.78 -1.77
C SER A 161 -0.70 -6.12 -1.05
N THR A 162 0.21 -7.00 -1.42
CA THR A 162 0.40 -8.32 -0.78
C THR A 162 1.86 -8.75 -0.86
N VAL A 163 2.32 -9.49 0.14
CA VAL A 163 3.62 -10.19 0.10
C VAL A 163 3.59 -11.50 -0.70
N GLY A 164 2.45 -11.80 -1.37
CA GLY A 164 2.33 -12.98 -2.24
C GLY A 164 1.53 -14.13 -1.63
N LEU A 165 0.41 -13.83 -0.97
CA LEU A 165 -0.56 -14.85 -0.56
C LEU A 165 -1.30 -15.37 -1.80
N VAL A 166 -0.72 -16.37 -2.48
CA VAL A 166 -1.18 -16.89 -3.77
C VAL A 166 -2.68 -17.17 -3.80
N PRO A 167 -3.30 -17.91 -2.84
CA PRO A 167 -4.74 -18.15 -2.86
C PRO A 167 -5.56 -16.87 -2.77
N GLY A 168 -5.07 -15.86 -2.02
CA GLY A 168 -5.71 -14.55 -1.92
C GLY A 168 -5.63 -13.76 -3.23
N MET A 169 -4.51 -13.85 -3.94
CA MET A 169 -4.32 -13.21 -5.24
C MET A 169 -5.22 -13.83 -6.30
N ASP A 170 -5.30 -15.16 -6.37
CA ASP A 170 -6.18 -15.88 -7.30
C ASP A 170 -7.67 -15.57 -7.02
N ARG A 171 -8.04 -15.48 -5.75
CA ARG A 171 -9.39 -15.08 -5.36
C ARG A 171 -9.69 -13.63 -5.77
N LEU A 172 -8.74 -12.70 -5.60
CA LEU A 172 -8.89 -11.29 -6.00
C LEU A 172 -9.08 -11.17 -7.52
N ALA A 173 -8.42 -12.02 -8.31
CA ALA A 173 -8.57 -12.05 -9.76
C ALA A 173 -10.01 -12.36 -10.21
N SER A 174 -10.77 -13.10 -9.40
CA SER A 174 -12.16 -13.49 -9.68
C SER A 174 -13.22 -12.52 -9.13
N GLU A 175 -12.84 -11.50 -8.35
CA GLU A 175 -13.82 -10.55 -7.75
C GLU A 175 -14.47 -9.60 -8.77
N GLY A 176 -13.91 -9.47 -9.98
CA GLY A 176 -14.39 -8.52 -10.98
C GLY A 176 -14.15 -7.05 -10.65
N ILE A 177 -13.34 -6.76 -9.65
CA ILE A 177 -13.03 -5.40 -9.22
C ILE A 177 -11.64 -5.01 -9.76
N PRO A 178 -11.53 -4.03 -10.67
CA PRO A 178 -10.26 -3.73 -11.37
C PRO A 178 -9.32 -2.85 -10.53
N VAL A 179 -8.99 -3.27 -9.32
CA VAL A 179 -7.95 -2.61 -8.51
C VAL A 179 -6.56 -2.84 -9.12
N THR A 180 -5.55 -2.11 -8.68
CA THR A 180 -4.17 -2.43 -8.99
C THR A 180 -3.65 -3.44 -7.97
N LEU A 181 -3.07 -4.54 -8.43
CA LEU A 181 -2.35 -5.46 -7.56
C LEU A 181 -0.90 -5.00 -7.43
N ALA A 182 -0.40 -4.90 -6.20
CA ALA A 182 0.99 -4.62 -5.90
C ALA A 182 1.59 -5.84 -5.15
N LEU A 183 2.57 -6.50 -5.78
CA LEU A 183 3.29 -7.61 -5.16
C LEU A 183 4.56 -7.10 -4.51
N SER A 184 4.63 -7.17 -3.20
CA SER A 184 5.82 -6.89 -2.39
C SER A 184 6.78 -8.07 -2.48
N LEU A 185 7.69 -8.02 -3.46
CA LEU A 185 8.56 -9.15 -3.80
C LEU A 185 9.87 -9.15 -3.00
N HIS A 186 10.61 -8.05 -3.06
CA HIS A 186 11.82 -7.70 -2.32
C HIS A 186 13.07 -8.57 -2.58
N ALA A 187 12.95 -9.74 -3.20
CA ALA A 187 14.04 -10.55 -3.72
C ALA A 187 13.56 -11.42 -4.89
N PRO A 188 14.39 -11.64 -5.94
CA PRO A 188 14.04 -12.48 -7.08
C PRO A 188 14.42 -13.95 -6.90
N ASP A 189 15.22 -14.25 -5.87
CA ASP A 189 15.67 -15.58 -5.49
C ASP A 189 15.02 -16.03 -4.18
N ASP A 190 14.69 -17.31 -4.07
CA ASP A 190 14.01 -17.87 -2.92
C ASP A 190 14.85 -17.84 -1.66
N GLU A 191 16.17 -18.05 -1.79
CA GLU A 191 17.10 -18.10 -0.65
C GLU A 191 17.04 -16.79 0.15
N LEU A 192 17.21 -15.65 -0.50
CA LEU A 192 17.12 -14.36 0.17
C LEU A 192 15.67 -14.02 0.54
N ARG A 193 14.71 -14.41 -0.30
CA ARG A 193 13.31 -14.09 -0.03
C ARG A 193 12.77 -14.82 1.19
N ASP A 194 13.23 -16.04 1.48
CA ASP A 194 12.89 -16.78 2.70
C ASP A 194 13.29 -15.98 3.96
N GLU A 195 14.43 -15.26 3.89
CA GLU A 195 14.90 -14.41 4.99
C GLU A 195 14.12 -13.10 5.11
N LEU A 196 13.86 -12.41 3.98
CA LEU A 196 13.24 -11.10 3.97
C LEU A 196 11.70 -11.16 4.08
N VAL A 197 11.09 -12.19 3.51
CA VAL A 197 9.64 -12.36 3.41
C VAL A 197 9.29 -13.80 3.76
N PRO A 198 9.19 -14.17 5.04
CA PRO A 198 9.12 -15.57 5.49
C PRO A 198 7.99 -16.40 4.90
N ILE A 199 6.90 -15.78 4.44
CA ILE A 199 5.80 -16.47 3.74
C ILE A 199 6.25 -17.13 2.43
N ASN A 200 7.43 -16.75 1.90
CA ASN A 200 8.04 -17.36 0.71
C ASN A 200 8.30 -18.87 0.88
N THR A 201 8.53 -19.31 2.11
CA THR A 201 8.68 -20.75 2.40
C THR A 201 7.42 -21.54 2.04
N ARG A 202 6.26 -20.87 1.96
CA ARG A 202 4.98 -21.49 1.57
C ARG A 202 4.63 -21.27 0.09
N TRP A 203 4.95 -20.11 -0.46
CA TRP A 203 4.75 -19.76 -1.88
C TRP A 203 6.01 -19.10 -2.42
N ARG A 204 6.71 -19.84 -3.26
CA ARG A 204 8.00 -19.47 -3.84
C ARG A 204 7.85 -18.25 -4.77
N VAL A 205 8.99 -17.64 -5.09
CA VAL A 205 9.07 -16.46 -5.97
C VAL A 205 8.27 -16.68 -7.26
N ASP A 206 8.51 -17.80 -7.95
CA ASP A 206 7.84 -18.06 -9.23
C ASP A 206 6.34 -18.31 -9.07
N GLU A 207 5.89 -18.97 -8.00
CA GLU A 207 4.46 -19.15 -7.70
C GLU A 207 3.76 -17.80 -7.46
N ALA A 208 4.39 -16.88 -6.72
CA ALA A 208 3.86 -15.54 -6.48
C ALA A 208 3.83 -14.71 -7.77
N LEU A 209 4.87 -14.79 -8.61
CA LEU A 209 4.91 -14.12 -9.91
C LEU A 209 3.88 -14.69 -10.88
N ASP A 210 3.67 -16.01 -10.89
CA ASP A 210 2.66 -16.66 -11.72
C ASP A 210 1.24 -16.25 -11.29
N ALA A 211 0.99 -16.15 -9.99
CA ALA A 211 -0.28 -15.65 -9.47
C ALA A 211 -0.52 -14.17 -9.87
N ALA A 212 0.53 -13.34 -9.81
CA ALA A 212 0.48 -11.97 -10.26
C ALA A 212 0.20 -11.86 -11.77
N TYR A 213 0.79 -12.74 -12.58
CA TYR A 213 0.55 -12.81 -14.01
C TYR A 213 -0.87 -13.29 -14.33
N ARG A 214 -1.39 -14.30 -13.60
CA ARG A 214 -2.81 -14.71 -13.72
C ARG A 214 -3.76 -13.58 -13.38
N TYR A 215 -3.46 -12.77 -12.35
CA TYR A 215 -4.23 -11.57 -12.03
C TYR A 215 -4.28 -10.59 -13.20
N TYR A 216 -3.13 -10.30 -13.83
CA TYR A 216 -3.08 -9.45 -15.02
C TYR A 216 -3.92 -10.02 -16.15
N THR A 217 -3.78 -11.32 -16.45
CA THR A 217 -4.51 -11.98 -17.54
C THR A 217 -6.01 -11.93 -17.33
N ALA A 218 -6.48 -12.12 -16.08
CA ALA A 218 -7.90 -12.11 -15.75
C ALA A 218 -8.51 -10.68 -15.75
N THR A 219 -7.73 -9.67 -15.35
CA THR A 219 -8.27 -8.32 -15.12
C THR A 219 -7.86 -7.28 -16.15
N GLY A 220 -6.84 -7.56 -16.96
CA GLY A 220 -6.19 -6.58 -17.84
C GLY A 220 -5.44 -5.47 -17.06
N ARG A 221 -5.31 -5.60 -15.73
CA ARG A 221 -4.66 -4.60 -14.88
C ARG A 221 -3.19 -4.90 -14.70
N ARG A 222 -2.32 -3.98 -15.15
CA ARG A 222 -0.89 -4.08 -14.95
C ARG A 222 -0.55 -4.20 -13.46
N VAL A 223 0.29 -5.18 -13.12
CA VAL A 223 0.74 -5.43 -11.76
C VAL A 223 1.92 -4.52 -11.41
N SER A 224 2.00 -4.10 -10.17
CA SER A 224 3.16 -3.40 -9.61
C SER A 224 3.99 -4.38 -8.79
N ILE A 225 5.31 -4.44 -9.04
CA ILE A 225 6.26 -5.13 -8.18
C ILE A 225 6.93 -4.11 -7.28
N GLU A 226 6.68 -4.20 -5.99
CA GLU A 226 7.31 -3.36 -4.98
C GLU A 226 8.60 -4.05 -4.52
N TYR A 227 9.72 -3.34 -4.57
CA TYR A 227 11.03 -3.87 -4.27
C TYR A 227 11.80 -2.91 -3.35
N ALA A 228 11.79 -3.16 -2.04
CA ALA A 228 12.59 -2.40 -1.09
C ALA A 228 14.07 -2.64 -1.37
N LEU A 229 14.80 -1.60 -1.77
CA LEU A 229 16.23 -1.68 -2.02
C LEU A 229 17.00 -1.50 -0.72
N ILE A 230 17.59 -2.61 -0.26
CA ILE A 230 18.34 -2.72 0.99
C ILE A 230 19.83 -2.85 0.63
N ARG A 231 20.64 -1.91 1.16
CA ARG A 231 22.08 -1.86 0.88
C ARG A 231 22.78 -3.17 1.17
N ASP A 232 23.56 -3.64 0.19
CA ASP A 232 24.42 -4.83 0.25
C ASP A 232 23.66 -6.13 0.58
N VAL A 233 22.30 -6.12 0.53
CA VAL A 233 21.45 -7.27 0.82
C VAL A 233 20.74 -7.77 -0.46
N ASN A 234 19.98 -6.89 -1.13
CA ASN A 234 19.19 -7.27 -2.32
C ASN A 234 19.38 -6.33 -3.51
N ASP A 235 20.35 -5.40 -3.44
CA ASP A 235 20.56 -4.34 -4.43
C ASP A 235 21.65 -4.66 -5.47
N GLN A 236 22.11 -5.91 -5.54
CA GLN A 236 23.14 -6.34 -6.49
C GLN A 236 22.59 -6.38 -7.92
N SER A 237 23.44 -6.04 -8.89
CA SER A 237 23.09 -6.00 -10.32
C SER A 237 22.59 -7.35 -10.84
N TRP A 238 23.18 -8.48 -10.40
CA TRP A 238 22.73 -9.81 -10.82
C TRP A 238 21.30 -10.12 -10.36
N ARG A 239 20.86 -9.57 -9.21
CA ARG A 239 19.46 -9.70 -8.76
C ARG A 239 18.51 -8.88 -9.63
N ALA A 240 18.94 -7.70 -10.10
CA ALA A 240 18.16 -6.94 -11.07
C ALA A 240 18.00 -7.73 -12.38
N ASP A 241 19.06 -8.39 -12.86
CA ASP A 241 19.01 -9.24 -14.05
C ASP A 241 18.08 -10.43 -13.85
N LEU A 242 18.25 -11.18 -12.77
CA LEU A 242 17.39 -12.33 -12.45
C LEU A 242 15.91 -11.92 -12.35
N LEU A 243 15.62 -10.78 -11.72
CA LEU A 243 14.25 -10.24 -11.67
C LEU A 243 13.76 -9.91 -13.08
N GLY A 244 14.58 -9.20 -13.87
CA GLY A 244 14.26 -8.85 -15.25
C GLY A 244 13.96 -10.07 -16.12
N GLU A 245 14.77 -11.12 -16.03
CA GLU A 245 14.58 -12.39 -16.74
C GLU A 245 13.27 -13.08 -16.35
N LYS A 246 13.01 -13.22 -15.04
CA LYS A 246 11.78 -13.84 -14.52
C LYS A 246 10.52 -13.09 -14.98
N LEU A 247 10.57 -11.76 -14.97
CA LEU A 247 9.45 -10.94 -15.40
C LEU A 247 9.25 -10.98 -16.92
N ALA A 248 10.34 -10.87 -17.70
CA ALA A 248 10.31 -10.91 -19.17
C ALA A 248 9.86 -12.28 -19.71
N ALA A 249 10.19 -13.38 -19.04
CA ALA A 249 9.77 -14.73 -19.41
C ALA A 249 8.23 -14.90 -19.43
N ARG A 250 7.49 -14.09 -18.66
CA ARG A 250 6.00 -14.08 -18.62
C ARG A 250 5.37 -13.17 -19.66
N GLY A 251 6.18 -12.46 -20.47
CA GLY A 251 5.72 -11.54 -21.50
C GLY A 251 5.95 -10.07 -21.16
N ARG A 252 5.53 -9.19 -22.05
CA ARG A 252 5.73 -7.74 -21.93
C ARG A 252 4.45 -7.03 -21.51
N GLY A 253 4.57 -5.86 -20.87
CA GLY A 253 3.47 -4.93 -20.63
C GLY A 253 2.59 -5.27 -19.42
N TRP A 254 2.77 -6.43 -18.79
CA TRP A 254 1.95 -6.88 -17.67
C TRP A 254 2.38 -6.31 -16.31
N VAL A 255 3.61 -5.84 -16.21
CA VAL A 255 4.24 -5.48 -14.94
C VAL A 255 4.94 -4.13 -15.01
N HIS A 256 5.06 -3.47 -13.87
CA HIS A 256 5.91 -2.32 -13.59
C HIS A 256 6.66 -2.56 -12.29
N VAL A 257 7.94 -2.25 -12.22
CA VAL A 257 8.74 -2.40 -11.00
C VAL A 257 8.93 -1.04 -10.33
N ASN A 258 8.67 -0.98 -9.04
CA ASN A 258 8.90 0.16 -8.17
C ASN A 258 10.02 -0.17 -7.16
N PRO A 259 11.28 0.13 -7.45
CA PRO A 259 12.31 0.12 -6.44
C PRO A 259 12.03 1.21 -5.40
N ILE A 260 12.08 0.82 -4.12
CA ILE A 260 11.77 1.70 -2.99
C ILE A 260 13.04 1.82 -2.14
N PRO A 261 13.69 2.99 -2.05
CA PRO A 261 14.76 3.18 -1.08
C PRO A 261 14.24 2.87 0.32
N LEU A 262 14.92 1.96 1.04
CA LEU A 262 14.47 1.57 2.37
C LEU A 262 14.48 2.77 3.32
N ASN A 263 13.37 3.02 3.98
CA ASN A 263 13.36 3.96 5.10
C ASN A 263 13.92 3.24 6.34
N PRO A 264 14.97 3.78 6.97
CA PRO A 264 15.49 3.21 8.20
C PRO A 264 14.42 3.24 9.29
N THR A 265 14.25 2.13 9.99
CA THR A 265 13.44 2.08 11.21
C THR A 265 14.34 2.12 12.44
N PRO A 266 13.92 2.72 13.56
CA PRO A 266 14.71 2.72 14.77
C PRO A 266 15.16 1.30 15.16
N GLY A 267 16.46 1.11 15.39
CA GLY A 267 17.04 -0.17 15.74
C GLY A 267 17.24 -1.15 14.56
N SER A 268 16.87 -0.77 13.33
CA SER A 268 17.12 -1.61 12.16
C SER A 268 18.60 -1.63 11.78
N LYS A 269 19.11 -2.84 11.48
CA LYS A 269 20.45 -3.04 10.90
C LYS A 269 20.51 -2.70 9.39
N TRP A 270 19.36 -2.55 8.75
CA TRP A 270 19.26 -2.31 7.30
C TRP A 270 19.20 -0.83 6.97
N THR A 271 19.84 -0.48 5.87
CA THR A 271 19.90 0.89 5.36
C THR A 271 19.54 0.93 3.88
N ALA A 272 19.20 2.13 3.38
CA ALA A 272 18.91 2.33 1.97
C ALA A 272 20.12 2.03 1.08
N SER A 273 19.88 1.47 -0.09
CA SER A 273 20.88 1.33 -1.15
C SER A 273 21.43 2.68 -1.57
N ARG A 274 22.69 2.72 -2.02
CA ARG A 274 23.35 3.94 -2.50
C ARG A 274 22.73 4.39 -3.82
N ALA A 275 22.64 5.69 -4.07
CA ALA A 275 22.00 6.24 -5.26
C ALA A 275 22.54 5.66 -6.58
N GLY A 276 23.86 5.52 -6.71
CA GLY A 276 24.48 4.92 -7.90
C GLY A 276 24.10 3.45 -8.10
N VAL A 277 23.97 2.67 -7.02
CA VAL A 277 23.53 1.27 -7.06
C VAL A 277 22.05 1.18 -7.43
N GLN A 278 21.21 2.06 -6.88
CA GLN A 278 19.80 2.16 -7.27
C GLN A 278 19.64 2.44 -8.77
N GLN A 279 20.45 3.37 -9.29
CA GLN A 279 20.42 3.70 -10.72
C GLN A 279 20.82 2.50 -11.56
N GLN A 280 21.91 1.81 -11.23
CA GLN A 280 22.34 0.59 -11.90
C GLN A 280 21.26 -0.49 -11.87
N PHE A 281 20.63 -0.71 -10.72
CA PHE A 281 19.54 -1.68 -10.59
C PHE A 281 18.38 -1.37 -11.55
N VAL A 282 17.99 -0.10 -11.65
CA VAL A 282 16.95 0.37 -12.58
C VAL A 282 17.35 0.18 -14.05
N GLU A 283 18.59 0.53 -14.38
CA GLU A 283 19.11 0.38 -15.77
C GLU A 283 19.13 -1.09 -16.18
N ARG A 284 19.55 -2.00 -15.29
CA ARG A 284 19.52 -3.45 -15.56
C ARG A 284 18.11 -3.95 -15.84
N LEU A 285 17.12 -3.59 -15.05
CA LEU A 285 15.72 -3.96 -15.30
C LEU A 285 15.22 -3.42 -16.64
N ARG A 286 15.60 -2.19 -17.01
CA ARG A 286 15.24 -1.58 -18.31
C ARG A 286 15.86 -2.30 -19.50
N VAL A 287 17.07 -2.84 -19.36
CA VAL A 287 17.69 -3.69 -20.41
C VAL A 287 16.82 -4.91 -20.72
N HIS A 288 16.16 -5.50 -19.71
CA HIS A 288 15.20 -6.58 -19.91
C HIS A 288 13.83 -6.11 -20.41
N GLY A 289 13.67 -4.82 -20.72
CA GLY A 289 12.41 -4.23 -21.21
C GLY A 289 11.35 -4.07 -20.11
N ILE A 290 11.74 -4.06 -18.83
CA ILE A 290 10.83 -3.92 -17.69
C ILE A 290 10.69 -2.43 -17.34
N PRO A 291 9.49 -1.83 -17.46
CA PRO A 291 9.22 -0.47 -17.00
C PRO A 291 9.53 -0.35 -15.51
N THR A 292 10.39 0.60 -15.15
CA THR A 292 10.88 0.74 -13.78
C THR A 292 10.95 2.21 -13.39
N THR A 293 10.42 2.54 -12.20
CA THR A 293 10.47 3.90 -11.64
C THR A 293 10.81 3.80 -10.16
N VAL A 294 11.89 4.46 -9.74
CA VAL A 294 12.20 4.57 -8.31
C VAL A 294 11.09 5.37 -7.63
N ARG A 295 10.55 4.81 -6.56
CA ARG A 295 9.46 5.46 -5.81
C ARG A 295 10.01 6.66 -5.04
N ASP A 296 9.33 7.79 -5.20
CA ASP A 296 9.58 8.96 -4.35
C ASP A 296 9.14 8.65 -2.92
N THR A 297 10.08 8.75 -2.00
CA THR A 297 9.83 8.46 -0.59
C THR A 297 9.34 9.72 0.10
N ARG A 298 8.09 9.72 0.53
CA ARG A 298 7.48 10.78 1.31
C ARG A 298 7.64 10.52 2.80
N GLY A 299 7.61 11.59 3.60
CA GLY A 299 7.61 11.49 5.04
C GLY A 299 8.89 10.88 5.62
N ARG A 300 10.06 11.25 5.11
CA ARG A 300 11.34 10.74 5.61
C ARG A 300 11.64 11.16 7.04
N ASP A 301 11.00 12.23 7.50
CA ASP A 301 11.23 12.87 8.81
C ASP A 301 10.23 12.42 9.88
N ILE A 302 9.31 11.48 9.56
CA ILE A 302 8.19 11.07 10.44
C ILE A 302 7.99 9.57 10.51
#